data_0f095a5e255bcd1e8a41ef54361d77bb
#
_entry.id   0f095a5e255bcd1e8a41ef54361d77bb
#
_cell.length_a   1.000
_cell.length_b   1.000
_cell.length_c   1.000
_cell.angle_alpha   90.00
_cell.angle_beta   90.00
_cell.angle_gamma   90.00
#
_symmetry.space_group_name_H-M   'P 1'
#
loop_
_entity.id
_entity.type
_entity.pdbx_description
1 polymer ?
#
loop_
_entity_poly.entity_id
_entity_poly.type
_entity_poly.pdbx_seq_one_letter_code
_entity_poly.pdbx_strand_id
1 'polypeptide(L)'
;YMAYVAYKTREPLEKELADTGMEALFREIEMPLVFTLADMEKEGIIASGEALKEYGDKLAVRIDELERKIYEEAGEEFNINSPKQLGVILFEKLSLPNGKKTKTGYSTAADVLDRLAPDYPIVADILEYRQLTKLKSTYADGLVNYIAEDGRIHTSFNQTITATGRLSSTEPNLQNIPMRIELGRLIRKAFLPKTGFVFVDADYS
;
A
#
# COMPACT_ATOMS: atom_id res chain seq x y z
N TYR A 1 14.37 -30.35 -8.24
CA TYR A 1 13.59 -30.07 -9.46
C TYR A 1 13.91 -28.66 -10.02
N MET A 2 13.83 -27.60 -9.22
CA MET A 2 14.08 -26.22 -9.67
C MET A 2 15.48 -26.02 -10.27
N ALA A 3 16.54 -26.51 -9.62
CA ALA A 3 17.91 -26.44 -10.13
C ALA A 3 18.08 -27.11 -11.50
N TYR A 4 17.40 -28.26 -11.72
CA TYR A 4 17.42 -28.93 -13.02
C TYR A 4 16.70 -28.11 -14.09
N VAL A 5 15.57 -27.50 -13.78
CA VAL A 5 14.85 -26.60 -14.70
C VAL A 5 15.73 -25.41 -15.06
N ALA A 6 16.30 -24.73 -14.07
CA ALA A 6 17.22 -23.61 -14.30
C ALA A 6 18.40 -23.99 -15.20
N TYR A 7 19.01 -25.15 -14.95
CA TYR A 7 20.10 -25.65 -15.79
C TYR A 7 19.67 -25.92 -17.24
N LYS A 8 18.49 -26.51 -17.46
CA LYS A 8 17.97 -26.83 -18.80
C LYS A 8 17.47 -25.63 -19.57
N THR A 9 16.99 -24.60 -18.88
CA THR A 9 16.46 -23.39 -19.53
C THR A 9 17.52 -22.31 -19.76
N ARG A 10 18.71 -22.46 -19.22
CA ARG A 10 19.80 -21.45 -19.31
C ARG A 10 20.11 -21.07 -20.77
N GLU A 11 20.51 -22.03 -21.60
CA GLU A 11 20.91 -21.74 -22.99
C GLU A 11 19.76 -21.13 -23.82
N PRO A 12 18.53 -21.68 -23.80
CA PRO A 12 17.42 -21.06 -24.49
C PRO A 12 17.13 -19.61 -24.04
N LEU A 13 17.20 -19.32 -22.74
CA LEU A 13 16.94 -17.98 -22.20
C LEU A 13 18.08 -17.00 -22.51
N GLU A 14 19.35 -17.43 -22.44
CA GLU A 14 20.51 -16.62 -22.87
C GLU A 14 20.39 -16.24 -24.35
N LYS A 15 19.94 -17.17 -25.19
CA LYS A 15 19.71 -16.89 -26.61
C LYS A 15 18.55 -15.87 -26.79
N GLU A 16 17.47 -16.02 -26.08
CA GLU A 16 16.34 -15.09 -26.14
C GLU A 16 16.74 -13.67 -25.70
N LEU A 17 17.54 -13.54 -24.65
CA LEU A 17 18.10 -12.25 -24.21
C LEU A 17 18.95 -11.60 -25.31
N ALA A 18 19.80 -12.38 -26.00
CA ALA A 18 20.59 -11.87 -27.10
C ALA A 18 19.71 -11.47 -28.31
N ASP A 19 18.78 -12.32 -28.72
CA ASP A 19 17.86 -12.08 -29.84
C ASP A 19 16.96 -10.84 -29.61
N THR A 20 16.62 -10.54 -28.35
CA THR A 20 15.81 -9.37 -27.96
C THR A 20 16.65 -8.13 -27.62
N GLY A 21 17.98 -8.20 -27.64
CA GLY A 21 18.88 -7.10 -27.30
C GLY A 21 18.91 -6.76 -25.80
N MET A 22 18.45 -7.67 -24.94
CA MET A 22 18.34 -7.47 -23.47
C MET A 22 19.57 -7.97 -22.70
N GLU A 23 20.57 -8.54 -23.37
CA GLU A 23 21.72 -9.16 -22.70
C GLU A 23 22.54 -8.17 -21.87
N ALA A 24 22.77 -6.95 -22.38
CA ALA A 24 23.50 -5.92 -21.65
C ALA A 24 22.73 -5.47 -20.40
N LEU A 25 21.42 -5.22 -20.52
CA LEU A 25 20.55 -4.91 -19.37
C LEU A 25 20.66 -6.00 -18.31
N PHE A 26 20.54 -7.27 -18.70
CA PHE A 26 20.60 -8.41 -17.78
C PHE A 26 21.95 -8.51 -17.07
N ARG A 27 23.08 -8.44 -17.82
CA ARG A 27 24.40 -8.66 -17.24
C ARG A 27 24.97 -7.47 -16.49
N GLU A 28 24.70 -6.25 -16.96
CA GLU A 28 25.34 -5.04 -16.45
C GLU A 28 24.51 -4.33 -15.37
N ILE A 29 23.19 -4.56 -15.36
CA ILE A 29 22.27 -3.89 -14.42
C ILE A 29 21.55 -4.91 -13.52
N GLU A 30 20.75 -5.81 -14.10
CA GLU A 30 19.85 -6.66 -13.31
C GLU A 30 20.61 -7.66 -12.42
N MET A 31 21.64 -8.31 -12.96
CA MET A 31 22.41 -9.29 -12.18
C MET A 31 23.28 -8.66 -11.08
N PRO A 32 23.99 -7.54 -11.30
CA PRO A 32 24.68 -6.83 -10.21
C PRO A 32 23.73 -6.30 -9.15
N LEU A 33 22.53 -5.83 -9.54
CA LEU A 33 21.51 -5.31 -8.62
C LEU A 33 21.04 -6.36 -7.60
N VAL A 34 21.05 -7.66 -7.97
CA VAL A 34 20.68 -8.75 -7.04
C VAL A 34 21.48 -8.69 -5.73
N PHE A 35 22.78 -8.41 -5.80
CA PHE A 35 23.64 -8.33 -4.61
C PHE A 35 23.29 -7.12 -3.75
N THR A 36 23.05 -5.97 -4.38
CA THR A 36 22.62 -4.77 -3.67
C THR A 36 21.28 -4.97 -2.96
N LEU A 37 20.31 -5.59 -3.65
CA LEU A 37 19.01 -5.89 -3.06
C LEU A 37 19.11 -6.90 -1.92
N ALA A 38 19.94 -7.93 -2.05
CA ALA A 38 20.18 -8.90 -0.98
C ALA A 38 20.80 -8.23 0.27
N ASP A 39 21.73 -7.29 0.09
CA ASP A 39 22.28 -6.52 1.20
C ASP A 39 21.23 -5.60 1.84
N MET A 40 20.36 -4.96 1.05
CA MET A 40 19.26 -4.13 1.55
C MET A 40 18.24 -4.96 2.33
N GLU A 41 17.86 -6.13 1.82
CA GLU A 41 16.96 -7.07 2.51
C GLU A 41 17.55 -7.54 3.84
N LYS A 42 18.85 -7.88 3.85
CA LYS A 42 19.56 -8.31 5.05
C LYS A 42 19.72 -7.19 6.06
N GLU A 43 20.06 -5.97 5.64
CA GLU A 43 20.18 -4.81 6.55
C GLU A 43 18.80 -4.41 7.10
N GLY A 44 17.74 -4.39 6.27
CA GLY A 44 16.42 -3.93 6.67
C GLY A 44 16.39 -2.46 7.10
N ILE A 45 15.25 -2.02 7.65
CA ILE A 45 15.06 -0.64 8.15
C ILE A 45 14.52 -0.66 9.58
N ILE A 46 15.12 0.14 10.48
CA ILE A 46 14.66 0.24 11.87
C ILE A 46 13.25 0.85 11.88
N ALA A 47 12.33 0.19 12.60
CA ALA A 47 10.96 0.65 12.78
C ALA A 47 10.59 0.68 14.26
N SER A 48 10.05 1.80 14.73
CA SER A 48 9.56 1.96 16.09
C SER A 48 8.12 1.44 16.22
N GLY A 49 7.93 0.32 16.91
CA GLY A 49 6.60 -0.21 17.23
C GLY A 49 5.78 0.75 18.08
N GLU A 50 6.41 1.51 19.00
CA GLU A 50 5.74 2.53 19.79
C GLU A 50 5.21 3.67 18.93
N ALA A 51 6.02 4.19 18.00
CA ALA A 51 5.59 5.24 17.08
C ALA A 51 4.47 4.76 16.13
N LEU A 52 4.51 3.50 15.68
CA LEU A 52 3.42 2.90 14.90
C LEU A 52 2.13 2.80 15.70
N LYS A 53 2.21 2.42 16.98
CA LYS A 53 1.06 2.36 17.87
C LYS A 53 0.48 3.76 18.12
N GLU A 54 1.32 4.74 18.47
CA GLU A 54 0.87 6.14 18.66
C GLU A 54 0.21 6.69 17.39
N TYR A 55 0.74 6.35 16.23
CA TYR A 55 0.13 6.68 14.95
C TYR A 55 -1.25 6.02 14.78
N GLY A 56 -1.37 4.73 15.12
CA GLY A 56 -2.63 4.00 15.08
C GLY A 56 -3.69 4.59 16.00
N ASP A 57 -3.31 5.00 17.20
CA ASP A 57 -4.19 5.64 18.18
C ASP A 57 -4.73 6.99 17.66
N LYS A 58 -3.88 7.80 17.01
CA LYS A 58 -4.31 9.06 16.35
C LYS A 58 -5.30 8.82 15.22
N LEU A 59 -5.06 7.78 14.40
CA LEU A 59 -6.00 7.41 13.33
C LEU A 59 -7.35 6.94 13.91
N ALA A 60 -7.33 6.15 15.00
CA ALA A 60 -8.54 5.61 15.63
C ALA A 60 -9.48 6.73 16.08
N VAL A 61 -8.97 7.78 16.71
CA VAL A 61 -9.78 8.93 17.14
C VAL A 61 -10.54 9.54 15.96
N ARG A 62 -9.85 9.78 14.84
CA ARG A 62 -10.49 10.38 13.66
C ARG A 62 -11.46 9.42 12.97
N ILE A 63 -11.15 8.13 12.93
CA ILE A 63 -12.02 7.07 12.39
C ILE A 63 -13.33 7.03 13.18
N ASP A 64 -13.28 7.05 14.52
CA ASP A 64 -14.45 7.01 15.40
C ASP A 64 -15.33 8.27 15.26
N GLU A 65 -14.72 9.44 15.04
CA GLU A 65 -15.46 10.69 14.75
C GLU A 65 -16.23 10.58 13.43
N LEU A 66 -15.55 10.12 12.37
CA LEU A 66 -16.15 9.96 11.05
C LEU A 66 -17.25 8.91 11.06
N GLU A 67 -17.05 7.79 11.74
CA GLU A 67 -18.04 6.72 11.86
C GLU A 67 -19.33 7.22 12.48
N ARG A 68 -19.24 7.93 13.62
CA ARG A 68 -20.41 8.53 14.26
C ARG A 68 -21.14 9.51 13.35
N LYS A 69 -20.39 10.39 12.67
CA LYS A 69 -20.97 11.37 11.75
C LYS A 69 -21.67 10.69 10.57
N ILE A 70 -21.06 9.67 9.98
CA ILE A 70 -21.63 8.91 8.87
C ILE A 70 -22.93 8.21 9.32
N TYR A 71 -22.98 7.63 10.51
CA TYR A 71 -24.19 6.98 11.03
C TYR A 71 -25.30 7.98 11.34
N GLU A 72 -24.98 9.16 11.87
CA GLU A 72 -25.94 10.24 12.07
C GLU A 72 -26.57 10.69 10.74
N GLU A 73 -25.74 10.94 9.71
CA GLU A 73 -26.23 11.35 8.38
C GLU A 73 -27.00 10.23 7.67
N ALA A 74 -26.60 8.98 7.83
CA ALA A 74 -27.29 7.82 7.27
C ALA A 74 -28.58 7.48 8.02
N GLY A 75 -28.71 7.89 9.30
CA GLY A 75 -29.83 7.57 10.19
C GLY A 75 -29.86 6.12 10.67
N GLU A 76 -28.77 5.36 10.51
CA GLU A 76 -28.58 3.99 10.99
C GLU A 76 -27.12 3.57 10.97
N GLU A 77 -26.78 2.57 11.79
CA GLU A 77 -25.48 1.93 11.78
C GLU A 77 -25.39 0.85 10.68
N PHE A 78 -24.26 0.79 9.98
CA PHE A 78 -24.00 -0.19 8.95
C PHE A 78 -22.49 -0.40 8.77
N ASN A 79 -22.06 -1.44 8.08
CA ASN A 79 -20.64 -1.62 7.78
C ASN A 79 -20.20 -0.73 6.60
N ILE A 80 -19.56 0.40 6.92
CA ILE A 80 -19.09 1.41 5.96
C ILE A 80 -18.07 0.81 4.96
N ASN A 81 -17.31 -0.21 5.40
CA ASN A 81 -16.36 -0.92 4.55
C ASN A 81 -17.01 -1.98 3.64
N SER A 82 -18.31 -2.27 3.82
CA SER A 82 -19.05 -3.18 2.96
C SER A 82 -19.59 -2.46 1.72
N PRO A 83 -19.09 -2.75 0.49
CA PRO A 83 -19.61 -2.11 -0.71
C PRO A 83 -21.11 -2.32 -0.90
N LYS A 84 -21.62 -3.49 -0.49
CA LYS A 84 -23.03 -3.84 -0.62
C LYS A 84 -23.91 -2.98 0.30
N GLN A 85 -23.56 -2.89 1.59
CA GLN A 85 -24.34 -2.09 2.55
C GLN A 85 -24.25 -0.61 2.22
N LEU A 86 -23.03 -0.12 1.97
CA LEU A 86 -22.84 1.28 1.59
C LEU A 86 -23.60 1.66 0.32
N GLY A 87 -23.62 0.77 -0.68
CA GLY A 87 -24.38 1.02 -1.92
C GLY A 87 -25.88 1.17 -1.68
N VAL A 88 -26.47 0.38 -0.78
CA VAL A 88 -27.89 0.50 -0.38
C VAL A 88 -28.13 1.83 0.34
N ILE A 89 -27.26 2.19 1.30
CA ILE A 89 -27.41 3.46 2.04
C ILE A 89 -27.34 4.65 1.08
N LEU A 90 -26.31 4.74 0.25
CA LEU A 90 -26.11 5.92 -0.61
C LEU A 90 -27.16 6.03 -1.70
N PHE A 91 -27.46 4.94 -2.41
CA PHE A 91 -28.23 4.99 -3.66
C PHE A 91 -29.69 4.58 -3.52
N GLU A 92 -30.09 3.85 -2.49
CA GLU A 92 -31.48 3.50 -2.24
C GLU A 92 -32.09 4.35 -1.12
N LYS A 93 -31.41 4.44 0.05
CA LYS A 93 -31.95 5.18 1.20
C LYS A 93 -31.81 6.69 1.04
N LEU A 94 -30.59 7.17 0.77
CA LEU A 94 -30.29 8.59 0.60
C LEU A 94 -30.58 9.09 -0.83
N SER A 95 -30.88 8.17 -1.77
CA SER A 95 -31.27 8.48 -3.16
C SER A 95 -30.24 9.35 -3.91
N LEU A 96 -28.92 9.15 -3.65
CA LEU A 96 -27.88 9.88 -4.36
C LEU A 96 -27.91 9.56 -5.87
N PRO A 97 -27.62 10.55 -6.73
CA PRO A 97 -27.64 10.35 -8.19
C PRO A 97 -26.49 9.48 -8.67
N ASN A 98 -26.56 9.05 -9.93
CA ASN A 98 -25.46 8.37 -10.63
C ASN A 98 -25.00 7.03 -10.04
N GLY A 99 -25.83 6.32 -9.30
CA GLY A 99 -25.54 4.98 -8.79
C GLY A 99 -25.30 3.99 -9.92
N LYS A 100 -24.02 3.63 -10.16
CA LYS A 100 -23.65 2.64 -11.17
C LYS A 100 -23.93 1.23 -10.65
N LYS A 101 -24.95 0.56 -11.23
CA LYS A 101 -25.26 -0.84 -10.88
C LYS A 101 -24.21 -1.79 -11.45
N THR A 102 -23.82 -2.76 -10.65
CA THR A 102 -22.96 -3.89 -10.99
C THR A 102 -23.73 -5.19 -10.82
N LYS A 103 -23.15 -6.33 -11.15
CA LYS A 103 -23.77 -7.65 -10.92
C LYS A 103 -24.10 -7.94 -9.44
N THR A 104 -23.39 -7.30 -8.51
CA THR A 104 -23.49 -7.56 -7.08
C THR A 104 -24.07 -6.39 -6.26
N GLY A 105 -24.59 -5.35 -6.93
CA GLY A 105 -25.15 -4.15 -6.29
C GLY A 105 -24.61 -2.86 -6.91
N TYR A 106 -24.58 -1.79 -6.14
CA TYR A 106 -24.03 -0.51 -6.60
C TYR A 106 -22.50 -0.47 -6.44
N SER A 107 -21.84 0.18 -7.41
CA SER A 107 -20.40 0.45 -7.28
C SER A 107 -20.17 1.55 -6.23
N THR A 108 -19.32 1.26 -5.26
CA THR A 108 -18.81 2.22 -4.29
C THR A 108 -17.29 2.37 -4.40
N ALA A 109 -16.77 2.20 -5.63
CA ALA A 109 -15.38 2.43 -5.95
C ALA A 109 -15.02 3.92 -5.80
N ALA A 110 -13.76 4.21 -5.47
CA ALA A 110 -13.31 5.58 -5.18
C ALA A 110 -13.64 6.55 -6.31
N ASP A 111 -13.45 6.16 -7.58
CA ASP A 111 -13.74 6.97 -8.75
C ASP A 111 -15.22 7.36 -8.90
N VAL A 112 -16.13 6.54 -8.35
CA VAL A 112 -17.57 6.83 -8.32
C VAL A 112 -17.88 7.79 -7.18
N LEU A 113 -17.32 7.54 -5.99
CA LEU A 113 -17.55 8.35 -4.80
C LEU A 113 -16.89 9.73 -4.91
N ASP A 114 -15.69 9.83 -5.48
CA ASP A 114 -14.98 11.10 -5.69
C ASP A 114 -15.79 12.12 -6.50
N ARG A 115 -16.63 11.64 -7.43
CA ARG A 115 -17.51 12.51 -8.24
C ARG A 115 -18.70 13.05 -7.42
N LEU A 116 -19.08 12.37 -6.37
CA LEU A 116 -20.20 12.76 -5.50
C LEU A 116 -19.76 13.57 -4.29
N ALA A 117 -18.52 13.39 -3.86
CA ALA A 117 -17.99 14.02 -2.65
C ALA A 117 -18.13 15.57 -2.60
N PRO A 118 -17.97 16.33 -3.72
CA PRO A 118 -18.14 17.78 -3.70
C PRO A 118 -19.57 18.22 -3.30
N ASP A 119 -20.58 17.44 -3.67
CA ASP A 119 -21.99 17.79 -3.49
C ASP A 119 -22.62 17.12 -2.26
N TYR A 120 -22.00 16.05 -1.74
CA TYR A 120 -22.54 15.23 -0.65
C TYR A 120 -21.50 15.02 0.46
N PRO A 121 -21.59 15.76 1.59
CA PRO A 121 -20.63 15.67 2.70
C PRO A 121 -20.43 14.26 3.23
N ILE A 122 -21.51 13.46 3.38
CA ILE A 122 -21.41 12.06 3.80
C ILE A 122 -20.46 11.23 2.91
N VAL A 123 -20.43 11.51 1.61
CA VAL A 123 -19.55 10.78 0.67
C VAL A 123 -18.08 11.15 0.89
N ALA A 124 -17.80 12.42 1.17
CA ALA A 124 -16.47 12.87 1.52
C ALA A 124 -15.99 12.22 2.83
N ASP A 125 -16.83 12.18 3.85
CA ASP A 125 -16.55 11.53 5.13
C ASP A 125 -16.32 10.01 4.97
N ILE A 126 -17.09 9.33 4.12
CA ILE A 126 -16.91 7.91 3.81
C ILE A 126 -15.57 7.66 3.09
N LEU A 127 -15.17 8.51 2.17
CA LEU A 127 -13.88 8.39 1.50
C LEU A 127 -12.73 8.57 2.50
N GLU A 128 -12.79 9.58 3.36
CA GLU A 128 -11.82 9.79 4.43
C GLU A 128 -11.78 8.60 5.38
N TYR A 129 -12.93 8.14 5.88
CA TYR A 129 -13.03 6.98 6.75
C TYR A 129 -12.35 5.73 6.16
N ARG A 130 -12.68 5.38 4.93
CA ARG A 130 -12.08 4.23 4.24
C ARG A 130 -10.58 4.37 4.06
N GLN A 131 -10.12 5.57 3.77
CA GLN A 131 -8.71 5.87 3.61
C GLN A 131 -7.96 5.70 4.94
N LEU A 132 -8.48 6.28 6.04
CA LEU A 132 -7.87 6.18 7.36
C LEU A 132 -7.92 4.74 7.91
N THR A 133 -9.03 4.04 7.72
CA THR A 133 -9.15 2.62 8.11
C THR A 133 -8.11 1.76 7.38
N LYS A 134 -7.91 1.99 6.09
CA LYS A 134 -6.87 1.30 5.31
C LYS A 134 -5.47 1.64 5.81
N LEU A 135 -5.19 2.91 6.12
CA LEU A 135 -3.91 3.34 6.69
C LEU A 135 -3.65 2.64 8.02
N LYS A 136 -4.64 2.64 8.90
CA LYS A 136 -4.52 2.00 10.21
C LYS A 136 -4.25 0.51 10.08
N SER A 137 -5.08 -0.22 9.34
CA SER A 137 -4.97 -1.67 9.21
C SER A 137 -3.69 -2.11 8.50
N THR A 138 -3.29 -1.41 7.43
CA THR A 138 -2.14 -1.83 6.61
C THR A 138 -0.81 -1.41 7.24
N TYR A 139 -0.73 -0.19 7.77
CA TYR A 139 0.54 0.37 8.20
C TYR A 139 0.68 0.44 9.72
N ALA A 140 -0.29 1.03 10.44
CA ALA A 140 -0.17 1.15 11.89
C ALA A 140 -0.16 -0.23 12.57
N ASP A 141 -1.21 -1.02 12.31
CA ASP A 141 -1.38 -2.33 12.93
C ASP A 141 -0.60 -3.42 12.17
N GLY A 142 -0.52 -3.31 10.83
CA GLY A 142 0.08 -4.32 9.98
C GLY A 142 1.60 -4.38 10.08
N LEU A 143 2.30 -3.24 10.03
CA LEU A 143 3.77 -3.22 10.02
C LEU A 143 4.40 -3.69 11.32
N VAL A 144 3.73 -3.52 12.46
CA VAL A 144 4.22 -4.01 13.75
C VAL A 144 4.55 -5.50 13.71
N ASN A 145 3.76 -6.29 12.97
CA ASN A 145 3.94 -7.73 12.86
C ASN A 145 5.18 -8.14 12.03
N TYR A 146 5.78 -7.19 11.31
CA TYR A 146 6.98 -7.42 10.50
C TYR A 146 8.26 -6.90 11.17
N ILE A 147 8.14 -6.32 12.37
CA ILE A 147 9.33 -5.92 13.13
C ILE A 147 9.99 -7.17 13.70
N ALA A 148 11.17 -7.49 13.21
CA ALA A 148 11.95 -8.64 13.66
C ALA A 148 12.60 -8.40 15.04
N GLU A 149 13.23 -9.44 15.60
CA GLU A 149 13.89 -9.37 16.91
C GLU A 149 15.00 -8.30 17.00
N ASP A 150 15.60 -7.95 15.86
CA ASP A 150 16.61 -6.89 15.76
C ASP A 150 16.02 -5.46 15.68
N GLY A 151 14.69 -5.33 15.77
CA GLY A 151 13.96 -4.06 15.68
C GLY A 151 13.81 -3.52 14.26
N ARG A 152 14.01 -4.35 13.25
CA ARG A 152 13.98 -3.94 11.84
C ARG A 152 12.87 -4.63 11.08
N ILE A 153 12.47 -4.02 9.98
CA ILE A 153 11.61 -4.62 8.96
C ILE A 153 12.49 -4.99 7.77
N HIS A 154 12.43 -6.27 7.38
CA HIS A 154 13.13 -6.83 6.23
C HIS A 154 12.10 -7.14 5.14
N THR A 155 11.97 -6.24 4.19
CA THR A 155 11.10 -6.45 3.03
C THR A 155 11.82 -7.29 1.98
N SER A 156 11.08 -7.94 1.10
CA SER A 156 11.65 -8.62 -0.07
C SER A 156 11.45 -7.76 -1.32
N PHE A 157 12.51 -7.60 -2.11
CA PHE A 157 12.47 -6.87 -3.37
C PHE A 157 12.38 -7.81 -4.57
N ASN A 158 11.41 -7.56 -5.45
CA ASN A 158 11.21 -8.35 -6.68
C ASN A 158 11.57 -7.53 -7.91
N GLN A 159 12.49 -8.05 -8.73
CA GLN A 159 12.93 -7.41 -9.97
C GLN A 159 12.05 -7.76 -11.18
N THR A 160 11.29 -8.86 -11.12
CA THR A 160 10.62 -9.46 -12.29
C THR A 160 9.10 -9.32 -12.30
N ILE A 161 8.49 -8.63 -11.31
CA ILE A 161 7.04 -8.57 -11.18
C ILE A 161 6.42 -7.48 -12.05
N THR A 162 7.08 -6.32 -12.16
CA THR A 162 6.51 -5.18 -12.90
C THR A 162 6.90 -5.21 -14.37
N ALA A 163 5.95 -4.91 -15.25
CA ALA A 163 6.23 -4.79 -16.69
C ALA A 163 7.06 -3.53 -17.05
N THR A 164 7.22 -2.59 -16.11
CA THR A 164 7.90 -1.30 -16.32
C THR A 164 9.38 -1.33 -15.94
N GLY A 165 9.92 -2.45 -15.47
CA GLY A 165 11.27 -2.54 -14.90
C GLY A 165 11.43 -1.92 -13.51
N ARG A 166 10.36 -1.44 -12.88
CA ARG A 166 10.41 -0.99 -11.48
C ARG A 166 10.52 -2.18 -10.53
N LEU A 167 11.22 -2.00 -9.43
CA LEU A 167 11.18 -2.95 -8.32
C LEU A 167 9.79 -2.94 -7.67
N SER A 168 9.40 -4.08 -7.12
CA SER A 168 8.27 -4.17 -6.19
C SER A 168 8.75 -4.70 -4.84
N SER A 169 8.09 -4.26 -3.76
CA SER A 169 8.40 -4.65 -2.40
C SER A 169 7.22 -5.45 -1.83
N THR A 170 7.54 -6.57 -1.15
CA THR A 170 6.55 -7.47 -0.55
C THR A 170 7.02 -7.92 0.84
N GLU A 171 6.08 -8.29 1.68
CA GLU A 171 6.30 -8.89 3.01
C GLU A 171 7.19 -8.06 3.97
N PRO A 172 6.82 -6.78 4.24
CA PRO A 172 5.67 -6.02 3.78
C PRO A 172 5.96 -5.16 2.55
N ASN A 173 4.91 -4.63 1.88
CA ASN A 173 5.10 -3.63 0.84
C ASN A 173 5.37 -2.26 1.47
N LEU A 174 6.63 -1.81 1.41
CA LEU A 174 7.07 -0.51 1.93
C LEU A 174 7.06 0.62 0.89
N GLN A 175 6.83 0.31 -0.40
CA GLN A 175 6.84 1.31 -1.47
C GLN A 175 5.52 2.08 -1.59
N ASN A 176 4.43 1.55 -1.05
CA ASN A 176 3.09 2.15 -1.14
C ASN A 176 2.71 2.99 0.08
N ILE A 177 3.67 3.44 0.88
CA ILE A 177 3.43 4.33 2.02
C ILE A 177 2.88 5.66 1.50
N PRO A 178 1.67 6.07 1.91
CA PRO A 178 1.02 7.26 1.38
C PRO A 178 1.78 8.55 1.68
N MET A 179 1.87 9.45 0.68
CA MET A 179 2.57 10.73 0.78
C MET A 179 1.65 11.95 0.69
N ARG A 180 0.46 11.76 0.08
CA ARG A 180 -0.42 12.88 -0.26
C ARG A 180 -1.25 13.40 0.91
N ILE A 181 -1.51 12.56 1.90
CA ILE A 181 -2.31 12.87 3.08
C ILE A 181 -1.39 13.21 4.23
N GLU A 182 -1.71 14.24 4.99
CA GLU A 182 -0.93 14.67 6.16
C GLU A 182 -0.77 13.53 7.17
N LEU A 183 -1.88 12.87 7.54
CA LEU A 183 -1.85 11.71 8.42
C LEU A 183 -1.03 10.55 7.83
N GLY A 184 -1.06 10.34 6.51
CA GLY A 184 -0.23 9.33 5.85
C GLY A 184 1.28 9.60 5.94
N ARG A 185 1.67 10.87 5.98
CA ARG A 185 3.10 11.27 6.14
C ARG A 185 3.64 10.95 7.53
N LEU A 186 2.78 10.95 8.54
CA LEU A 186 3.21 10.72 9.94
C LEU A 186 3.80 9.32 10.14
N ILE A 187 3.37 8.32 9.39
CA ILE A 187 3.90 6.97 9.48
C ILE A 187 5.42 6.92 9.25
N ARG A 188 5.95 7.80 8.40
CA ARG A 188 7.39 7.85 8.11
C ARG A 188 8.24 8.15 9.35
N LYS A 189 7.67 8.80 10.37
CA LYS A 189 8.34 9.06 11.63
C LYS A 189 8.61 7.78 12.43
N ALA A 190 7.94 6.69 12.11
CA ALA A 190 8.21 5.39 12.71
C ALA A 190 9.49 4.73 12.19
N PHE A 191 9.99 5.14 11.03
CA PHE A 191 11.23 4.65 10.46
C PHE A 191 12.40 5.52 10.91
N LEU A 192 13.41 4.87 11.47
CA LEU A 192 14.54 5.56 12.11
C LEU A 192 15.85 5.17 11.43
N PRO A 193 16.80 6.11 11.28
CA PRO A 193 18.15 5.75 10.89
C PRO A 193 18.86 5.03 12.04
N LYS A 194 19.84 4.19 11.72
CA LYS A 194 20.74 3.58 12.71
C LYS A 194 21.50 4.69 13.46
N THR A 195 21.80 4.47 14.73
CA THR A 195 22.57 5.42 15.55
C THR A 195 23.87 5.84 14.85
N GLY A 196 24.05 7.14 14.66
CA GLY A 196 25.21 7.70 13.94
C GLY A 196 25.05 7.78 12.42
N PHE A 197 23.89 7.39 11.88
CA PHE A 197 23.56 7.47 10.48
C PHE A 197 22.43 8.48 10.22
N VAL A 198 22.26 8.87 8.97
CA VAL A 198 21.16 9.71 8.49
C VAL A 198 20.53 9.08 7.25
N PHE A 199 19.27 9.37 7.00
CA PHE A 199 18.67 9.04 5.71
C PHE A 199 19.22 9.99 4.64
N VAL A 200 19.55 9.42 3.49
CA VAL A 200 19.90 10.19 2.27
C VAL A 200 18.85 9.85 1.23
N ASP A 201 18.18 10.87 0.72
CA ASP A 201 17.21 10.78 -0.37
C ASP A 201 17.84 11.41 -1.63
N ALA A 202 17.83 10.65 -2.73
CA ALA A 202 18.33 11.10 -4.01
C ALA A 202 17.33 10.71 -5.10
N ASP A 203 16.80 11.71 -5.81
CA ASP A 203 15.85 11.54 -6.90
C ASP A 203 16.41 12.20 -8.17
N TYR A 204 16.22 11.54 -9.30
CA TYR A 204 16.60 12.06 -10.61
C TYR A 204 15.38 12.71 -11.25
N SER A 205 15.50 13.95 -11.65
CA SER A 205 14.48 14.74 -12.36
C SER A 205 14.77 14.83 -13.85
#